data_070010a20286f280d1c784e9c448236a
#
_entry.id   070010a20286f280d1c784e9c448236a
#
_cell.length_a   1.000
_cell.length_b   1.000
_cell.length_c   1.000
_cell.angle_alpha   90.00
_cell.angle_beta   90.00
_cell.angle_gamma   90.00
#
_symmetry.space_group_name_H-M   'P 1'
#
loop_
_entity.id
_entity.type
_entity.pdbx_description
1 polymer ?
#
loop_
_entity_poly.entity_id
_entity_poly.type
_entity_poly.pdbx_seq_one_letter_code
_entity_poly.pdbx_strand_id
1 'polypeptide(L)'
;MMFPAPRPQPPRFPRTRLRSFPSGQRTVRAVRFNVDGNYCLTCGSDKSLKLWNPHRGIILKTYSGHGYEVLDAAGSCDNSQICSCGSDKTVVLWDVATGQLVRKFRGHGGKVNCVQFNEESTVIVSGSIDTSVRCWDCRSRTSEPIQILNEAKDGISSVKVSDHEILSGSVDGRIRRYDLRMGQLFADFIGSPITSVCFSKDSQCTLISSLDSTLRLLDKETGELLGEYTGHRNTDCKLDCCFNESDTHVVSGSEDGLVYFWDLIEGSCTLTLPVGKGVVQSLSYHPTQCCLLTATEDTVQLWGDDSEEATTQTPS
;
A
#
# COMPACT_ATOMS: atom_id res chain seq x y z
N MET A 1 -48.25 3.30 1.91
CA MET A 1 -47.51 2.06 2.24
C MET A 1 -46.01 2.39 2.23
N MET A 2 -45.39 2.45 3.39
CA MET A 2 -43.92 2.59 3.47
C MET A 2 -43.33 1.20 3.18
N PHE A 3 -42.50 1.09 2.17
CA PHE A 3 -41.66 -0.09 1.98
C PHE A 3 -40.66 -0.17 3.14
N PRO A 4 -40.48 -1.34 3.78
CA PRO A 4 -39.46 -1.50 4.78
C PRO A 4 -38.09 -1.24 4.13
N ALA A 5 -37.23 -0.50 4.83
CA ALA A 5 -35.85 -0.28 4.39
C ALA A 5 -35.18 -1.64 4.13
N PRO A 6 -34.40 -1.78 3.06
CA PRO A 6 -33.69 -3.03 2.79
C PRO A 6 -32.81 -3.38 4.00
N ARG A 7 -32.88 -4.63 4.45
CA ARG A 7 -32.03 -5.12 5.53
C ARG A 7 -30.57 -4.93 5.12
N PRO A 8 -29.70 -4.42 6.02
CA PRO A 8 -28.28 -4.31 5.72
C PRO A 8 -27.77 -5.71 5.32
N GLN A 9 -27.12 -5.80 4.18
CA GLN A 9 -26.49 -7.05 3.75
C GLN A 9 -25.32 -7.36 4.70
N PRO A 10 -25.11 -8.65 5.03
CA PRO A 10 -23.96 -9.02 5.87
C PRO A 10 -22.66 -8.57 5.19
N PRO A 11 -21.64 -8.19 5.96
CA PRO A 11 -20.35 -7.77 5.42
C PRO A 11 -19.77 -8.89 4.55
N ARG A 12 -19.28 -8.52 3.36
CA ARG A 12 -18.60 -9.45 2.46
C ARG A 12 -17.12 -9.48 2.81
N PHE A 13 -16.53 -10.66 2.68
CA PHE A 13 -15.10 -10.86 2.92
C PHE A 13 -14.46 -11.67 1.81
N PRO A 14 -13.21 -11.39 1.43
CA PRO A 14 -12.48 -12.14 0.42
C PRO A 14 -11.98 -13.48 1.03
N ARG A 15 -12.88 -14.44 1.22
CA ARG A 15 -12.59 -15.73 1.87
C ARG A 15 -12.06 -16.79 0.92
N THR A 16 -12.38 -16.66 -0.36
CA THR A 16 -12.04 -17.66 -1.37
C THR A 16 -10.81 -17.26 -2.14
N ARG A 17 -9.84 -18.16 -2.26
CA ARG A 17 -8.66 -17.95 -3.09
C ARG A 17 -9.01 -18.15 -4.56
N LEU A 18 -9.20 -17.04 -5.29
CA LEU A 18 -9.55 -17.05 -6.71
C LEU A 18 -8.37 -17.45 -7.59
N ARG A 19 -7.16 -16.96 -7.25
CA ARG A 19 -5.94 -17.26 -8.00
C ARG A 19 -4.71 -17.31 -7.09
N SER A 20 -3.74 -18.09 -7.50
CA SER A 20 -2.39 -18.12 -6.93
C SER A 20 -1.39 -18.31 -8.06
N PHE A 21 -0.37 -17.47 -8.11
CA PHE A 21 0.64 -17.54 -9.15
C PHE A 21 2.03 -17.15 -8.61
N PRO A 22 3.09 -17.84 -9.09
CA PRO A 22 4.45 -17.48 -8.73
C PRO A 22 4.84 -16.19 -9.46
N SER A 23 5.44 -15.26 -8.76
CA SER A 23 5.91 -14.01 -9.36
C SER A 23 7.19 -14.21 -10.18
N GLY A 24 8.00 -15.18 -9.83
CA GLY A 24 9.34 -15.39 -10.38
C GLY A 24 10.29 -14.24 -10.03
N GLN A 25 10.08 -13.57 -8.88
CA GLN A 25 10.85 -12.42 -8.43
C GLN A 25 11.68 -12.69 -7.17
N ARG A 26 11.83 -13.96 -6.79
CA ARG A 26 12.44 -14.46 -5.55
C ARG A 26 11.61 -14.10 -4.32
N THR A 27 11.61 -12.84 -3.92
CA THR A 27 10.76 -12.32 -2.84
C THR A 27 10.00 -11.11 -3.37
N VAL A 28 8.68 -11.15 -3.24
CA VAL A 28 7.80 -10.02 -3.55
C VAL A 28 7.81 -9.06 -2.36
N ARG A 29 8.27 -7.85 -2.58
CA ARG A 29 8.37 -6.80 -1.56
C ARG A 29 7.10 -5.99 -1.42
N ALA A 30 6.41 -5.77 -2.54
CA ALA A 30 5.14 -5.06 -2.56
C ALA A 30 4.23 -5.60 -3.66
N VAL A 31 2.95 -5.65 -3.38
CA VAL A 31 1.87 -5.88 -4.35
C VAL A 31 0.89 -4.71 -4.27
N ARG A 32 0.49 -4.17 -5.44
CA ARG A 32 -0.40 -3.00 -5.51
C ARG A 32 -1.39 -3.17 -6.64
N PHE A 33 -2.69 -3.02 -6.35
CA PHE A 33 -3.67 -2.80 -7.42
C PHE A 33 -3.42 -1.47 -8.12
N ASN A 34 -3.78 -1.40 -9.39
CA ASN A 34 -3.93 -0.12 -10.07
C ASN A 34 -5.24 0.57 -9.63
N VAL A 35 -5.45 1.80 -10.08
CA VAL A 35 -6.61 2.62 -9.69
C VAL A 35 -7.96 1.97 -10.01
N ASP A 36 -8.05 1.17 -11.08
CA ASP A 36 -9.28 0.50 -11.50
C ASP A 36 -9.45 -0.90 -10.88
N GLY A 37 -8.41 -1.45 -10.24
CA GLY A 37 -8.41 -2.81 -9.72
C GLY A 37 -8.22 -3.93 -10.77
N ASN A 38 -8.19 -3.60 -12.08
CA ASN A 38 -8.10 -4.59 -13.15
C ASN A 38 -6.71 -5.21 -13.31
N TYR A 39 -5.69 -4.52 -12.82
CA TYR A 39 -4.28 -4.90 -12.92
C TYR A 39 -3.59 -4.77 -11.57
N CYS A 40 -2.46 -5.44 -11.43
CA CYS A 40 -1.61 -5.25 -10.26
C CYS A 40 -0.13 -5.20 -10.62
N LEU A 41 0.62 -4.54 -9.75
CA LEU A 41 2.06 -4.42 -9.78
C LEU A 41 2.67 -5.33 -8.71
N THR A 42 3.80 -5.96 -9.02
CA THR A 42 4.62 -6.67 -8.03
C THR A 42 6.04 -6.17 -8.09
N CYS A 43 6.62 -5.87 -6.93
CA CYS A 43 8.00 -5.41 -6.77
C CYS A 43 8.83 -6.54 -6.18
N GLY A 44 9.96 -6.86 -6.79
CA GLY A 44 10.73 -8.02 -6.41
C GLY A 44 12.20 -7.78 -6.06
N SER A 45 12.75 -8.74 -5.30
CA SER A 45 14.17 -8.75 -4.98
C SER A 45 15.06 -9.17 -6.16
N ASP A 46 14.48 -9.59 -7.27
CA ASP A 46 15.14 -9.79 -8.57
C ASP A 46 15.44 -8.48 -9.33
N LYS A 47 15.17 -7.31 -8.73
CA LYS A 47 15.36 -5.97 -9.30
C LYS A 47 14.33 -5.58 -10.37
N SER A 48 13.27 -6.37 -10.52
CA SER A 48 12.22 -6.13 -11.51
C SER A 48 10.92 -5.66 -10.85
N LEU A 49 10.16 -4.90 -11.64
CA LEU A 49 8.77 -4.60 -11.40
C LEU A 49 7.96 -5.31 -12.49
N LYS A 50 6.86 -5.95 -12.14
CA LYS A 50 6.01 -6.66 -13.09
C LYS A 50 4.57 -6.17 -13.01
N LEU A 51 3.94 -6.03 -14.16
CA LEU A 51 2.52 -5.73 -14.32
C LEU A 51 1.78 -7.01 -14.69
N TRP A 52 0.69 -7.27 -13.98
CA TRP A 52 -0.10 -8.48 -14.11
C TRP A 52 -1.57 -8.19 -14.35
N ASN A 53 -2.25 -9.13 -15.03
CA ASN A 53 -3.68 -9.30 -14.86
C ASN A 53 -3.89 -10.33 -13.72
N PRO A 54 -4.34 -9.92 -12.53
CA PRO A 54 -4.41 -10.80 -11.36
C PRO A 54 -5.51 -11.86 -11.51
N HIS A 55 -6.61 -11.57 -12.22
CA HIS A 55 -7.71 -12.51 -12.45
C HIS A 55 -7.31 -13.67 -13.37
N ARG A 56 -6.41 -13.40 -14.33
CA ARG A 56 -5.86 -14.43 -15.23
C ARG A 56 -4.56 -15.04 -14.73
N GLY A 57 -3.86 -14.38 -13.80
CA GLY A 57 -2.55 -14.79 -13.31
C GLY A 57 -1.44 -14.69 -14.37
N ILE A 58 -1.57 -13.78 -15.33
CA ILE A 58 -0.62 -13.62 -16.45
C ILE A 58 0.18 -12.33 -16.32
N ILE A 59 1.48 -12.42 -16.65
CA ILE A 59 2.36 -11.25 -16.77
C ILE A 59 2.03 -10.52 -18.05
N LEU A 60 1.79 -9.22 -17.96
CA LEU A 60 1.60 -8.34 -19.11
C LEU A 60 2.90 -7.67 -19.52
N LYS A 61 3.69 -7.24 -18.53
CA LYS A 61 4.95 -6.54 -18.79
C LYS A 61 5.92 -6.68 -17.60
N THR A 62 7.21 -6.65 -17.93
CA THR A 62 8.30 -6.59 -16.94
C THR A 62 9.11 -5.34 -17.17
N TYR A 63 9.37 -4.59 -16.11
CA TYR A 63 10.16 -3.37 -16.12
C TYR A 63 11.51 -3.63 -15.43
N SER A 64 12.59 -3.40 -16.13
CA SER A 64 13.96 -3.63 -15.66
C SER A 64 14.78 -2.35 -15.79
N GLY A 65 15.47 -1.97 -14.71
CA GLY A 65 16.27 -0.72 -14.69
C GLY A 65 16.73 -0.30 -13.29
N HIS A 66 16.14 -0.91 -12.24
CA HIS A 66 16.69 -0.79 -10.90
C HIS A 66 18.00 -1.57 -10.75
N GLY A 67 18.94 -1.01 -10.00
CA GLY A 67 20.23 -1.66 -9.71
C GLY A 67 20.14 -2.73 -8.62
N TYR A 68 19.17 -2.62 -7.74
CA TYR A 68 18.92 -3.49 -6.60
C TYR A 68 17.42 -3.78 -6.45
N GLU A 69 17.01 -4.43 -5.35
CA GLU A 69 15.62 -4.77 -5.06
C GLU A 69 14.68 -3.58 -5.22
N VAL A 70 13.51 -3.83 -5.83
CA VAL A 70 12.40 -2.89 -5.89
C VAL A 70 11.55 -3.08 -4.64
N LEU A 71 11.36 -2.02 -3.87
CA LEU A 71 10.72 -2.09 -2.56
C LEU A 71 9.24 -1.68 -2.57
N ASP A 72 8.87 -0.75 -3.46
CA ASP A 72 7.49 -0.30 -3.60
C ASP A 72 7.24 0.28 -4.99
N ALA A 73 5.96 0.36 -5.39
CA ALA A 73 5.53 0.97 -6.64
C ALA A 73 4.09 1.47 -6.53
N ALA A 74 3.73 2.41 -7.39
CA ALA A 74 2.36 2.89 -7.56
C ALA A 74 2.07 3.19 -9.02
N GLY A 75 0.81 2.99 -9.44
CA GLY A 75 0.29 3.41 -10.74
C GLY A 75 -0.24 4.83 -10.71
N SER A 76 -0.19 5.52 -11.85
CA SER A 76 -0.82 6.83 -12.03
C SER A 76 -2.35 6.71 -12.12
N CYS A 77 -3.05 7.81 -11.87
CA CYS A 77 -4.52 7.87 -11.89
C CYS A 77 -5.12 7.55 -13.27
N ASP A 78 -4.37 7.78 -14.34
CA ASP A 78 -4.75 7.51 -15.73
C ASP A 78 -4.20 6.19 -16.29
N ASN A 79 -3.53 5.39 -15.44
CA ASN A 79 -2.85 4.15 -15.81
C ASN A 79 -1.76 4.28 -16.89
N SER A 80 -1.32 5.49 -17.22
CA SER A 80 -0.28 5.72 -18.24
C SER A 80 1.14 5.54 -17.73
N GLN A 81 1.34 5.75 -16.43
CA GLN A 81 2.66 5.74 -15.79
C GLN A 81 2.69 4.87 -14.53
N ILE A 82 3.89 4.47 -14.17
CA ILE A 82 4.19 3.78 -12.92
C ILE A 82 5.38 4.47 -12.29
N CYS A 83 5.33 4.71 -10.98
CA CYS A 83 6.52 5.05 -10.21
C CYS A 83 6.96 3.84 -9.38
N SER A 84 8.26 3.68 -9.19
CA SER A 84 8.85 2.64 -8.35
C SER A 84 10.05 3.15 -7.58
N CYS A 85 10.37 2.49 -6.48
CA CYS A 85 11.53 2.83 -5.67
C CYS A 85 12.24 1.59 -5.16
N GLY A 86 13.50 1.72 -4.75
CA GLY A 86 14.24 0.55 -4.34
C GLY A 86 15.49 0.81 -3.52
N SER A 87 16.19 -0.30 -3.27
CA SER A 87 17.43 -0.33 -2.50
C SER A 87 18.61 0.34 -3.23
N ASP A 88 18.45 0.65 -4.52
CA ASP A 88 19.43 1.42 -5.31
C ASP A 88 19.36 2.93 -5.07
N LYS A 89 18.58 3.37 -4.06
CA LYS A 89 18.41 4.77 -3.65
C LYS A 89 17.75 5.66 -4.70
N THR A 90 17.03 5.06 -5.64
CA THR A 90 16.42 5.79 -6.75
C THR A 90 14.92 5.64 -6.76
N VAL A 91 14.25 6.66 -7.27
CA VAL A 91 12.86 6.62 -7.70
C VAL A 91 12.85 6.61 -9.22
N VAL A 92 12.03 5.76 -9.81
CA VAL A 92 11.97 5.59 -11.27
C VAL A 92 10.56 5.79 -11.77
N LEU A 93 10.41 6.56 -12.82
CA LEU A 93 9.16 6.76 -13.55
C LEU A 93 9.20 5.96 -14.85
N TRP A 94 8.15 5.20 -15.10
CA TRP A 94 8.00 4.31 -16.27
C TRP A 94 6.78 4.70 -17.08
N ASP A 95 6.86 4.52 -18.38
CA ASP A 95 5.71 4.53 -19.28
C ASP A 95 5.12 3.13 -19.39
N VAL A 96 3.83 3.00 -19.12
CA VAL A 96 3.13 1.68 -19.09
C VAL A 96 3.04 1.09 -20.50
N ALA A 97 2.71 1.90 -21.49
CA ALA A 97 2.46 1.44 -22.85
C ALA A 97 3.74 0.89 -23.52
N THR A 98 4.85 1.63 -23.40
CA THR A 98 6.13 1.23 -24.00
C THR A 98 6.95 0.32 -23.09
N GLY A 99 6.76 0.41 -21.77
CA GLY A 99 7.60 -0.26 -20.79
C GLY A 99 8.97 0.40 -20.60
N GLN A 100 9.16 1.58 -21.17
CA GLN A 100 10.43 2.29 -21.11
C GLN A 100 10.57 3.09 -19.83
N LEU A 101 11.81 3.23 -19.38
CA LEU A 101 12.17 4.14 -18.32
C LEU A 101 12.05 5.58 -18.86
N VAL A 102 11.13 6.36 -18.28
CA VAL A 102 10.95 7.77 -18.60
C VAL A 102 11.99 8.61 -17.87
N ARG A 103 12.13 8.37 -16.55
CA ARG A 103 13.06 9.13 -15.71
C ARG A 103 13.53 8.34 -14.50
N LYS A 104 14.76 8.64 -14.09
CA LYS A 104 15.34 8.14 -12.86
C LYS A 104 15.75 9.31 -11.97
N PHE A 105 15.06 9.47 -10.85
CA PHE A 105 15.33 10.50 -9.87
C PHE A 105 16.39 9.99 -8.88
N ARG A 106 17.37 10.85 -8.61
CA ARG A 106 18.49 10.57 -7.72
C ARG A 106 18.62 11.70 -6.72
N GLY A 107 18.93 11.37 -5.49
CA GLY A 107 19.09 12.39 -4.44
C GLY A 107 19.00 11.79 -3.05
N HIS A 108 18.19 10.72 -2.88
CA HIS A 108 18.14 10.02 -1.59
C HIS A 108 19.52 9.46 -1.20
N GLY A 109 19.88 9.64 0.06
CA GLY A 109 21.14 9.12 0.65
C GLY A 109 21.10 7.63 0.97
N GLY A 110 19.91 7.07 1.14
CA GLY A 110 19.66 5.68 1.50
C GLY A 110 18.62 4.98 0.62
N LYS A 111 18.33 3.71 0.93
CA LYS A 111 17.28 2.96 0.23
C LYS A 111 15.92 3.67 0.39
N VAL A 112 15.12 3.66 -0.69
CA VAL A 112 13.79 4.26 -0.73
C VAL A 112 12.76 3.16 -0.45
N ASN A 113 12.06 3.28 0.68
CA ASN A 113 11.19 2.22 1.19
C ASN A 113 9.75 2.29 0.67
N CYS A 114 9.31 3.45 0.22
CA CYS A 114 7.93 3.68 -0.21
C CYS A 114 7.84 4.80 -1.24
N VAL A 115 6.84 4.71 -2.11
CA VAL A 115 6.59 5.69 -3.16
C VAL A 115 5.10 5.77 -3.48
N GLN A 116 4.61 6.97 -3.78
CA GLN A 116 3.24 7.19 -4.22
C GLN A 116 3.16 8.40 -5.15
N PHE A 117 2.20 8.41 -6.07
CA PHE A 117 1.79 9.61 -6.78
C PHE A 117 0.85 10.47 -5.94
N ASN A 118 0.82 11.78 -6.23
CA ASN A 118 -0.32 12.61 -5.84
C ASN A 118 -1.55 12.25 -6.72
N GLU A 119 -2.72 12.73 -6.37
CA GLU A 119 -3.98 12.40 -7.06
C GLU A 119 -3.95 12.73 -8.56
N GLU A 120 -3.33 13.83 -8.93
CA GLU A 120 -3.17 14.24 -10.33
C GLU A 120 -2.04 13.51 -11.07
N SER A 121 -1.27 12.68 -10.39
CA SER A 121 -0.09 11.99 -10.91
C SER A 121 0.97 12.91 -11.54
N THR A 122 1.04 14.14 -11.05
CA THR A 122 2.04 15.14 -11.47
C THR A 122 3.27 15.17 -10.59
N VAL A 123 3.14 14.69 -9.36
CA VAL A 123 4.20 14.64 -8.35
C VAL A 123 4.32 13.22 -7.80
N ILE A 124 5.54 12.75 -7.65
CA ILE A 124 5.86 11.53 -6.93
C ILE A 124 6.37 11.91 -5.54
N VAL A 125 5.86 11.25 -4.52
CA VAL A 125 6.33 11.38 -3.13
C VAL A 125 7.02 10.08 -2.74
N SER A 126 8.20 10.18 -2.15
CA SER A 126 9.02 9.02 -1.75
C SER A 126 9.56 9.17 -0.35
N GLY A 127 9.61 8.07 0.40
CA GLY A 127 10.17 8.01 1.74
C GLY A 127 11.37 7.08 1.82
N SER A 128 12.42 7.50 2.50
CA SER A 128 13.70 6.78 2.53
C SER A 128 14.22 6.58 3.96
N ILE A 129 15.12 5.61 4.09
CA ILE A 129 15.89 5.39 5.33
C ILE A 129 16.84 6.57 5.65
N ASP A 130 17.07 7.49 4.70
CA ASP A 130 17.81 8.72 4.92
C ASP A 130 17.03 9.77 5.73
N THR A 131 15.94 9.37 6.36
CA THR A 131 15.04 10.17 7.21
C THR A 131 14.21 11.22 6.46
N SER A 132 14.34 11.31 5.13
CA SER A 132 13.63 12.31 4.34
C SER A 132 12.44 11.75 3.57
N VAL A 133 11.41 12.59 3.43
CA VAL A 133 10.37 12.45 2.40
C VAL A 133 10.69 13.46 1.30
N ARG A 134 10.67 13.03 0.04
CA ARG A 134 10.98 13.90 -1.11
C ARG A 134 9.87 13.89 -2.13
N CYS A 135 9.60 15.07 -2.69
CA CYS A 135 8.64 15.26 -3.75
C CYS A 135 9.37 15.53 -5.08
N TRP A 136 8.92 14.89 -6.15
CA TRP A 136 9.56 14.94 -7.47
C TRP A 136 8.53 15.33 -8.52
N ASP A 137 8.82 16.33 -9.33
CA ASP A 137 7.94 16.71 -10.44
C ASP A 137 8.14 15.76 -11.63
N CYS A 138 7.06 15.06 -12.01
CA CYS A 138 7.05 14.13 -13.14
C CYS A 138 7.25 14.82 -14.49
N ARG A 139 6.92 16.09 -14.61
CA ARG A 139 6.95 16.88 -15.85
C ARG A 139 8.27 17.64 -16.03
N SER A 140 8.91 18.01 -14.93
CA SER A 140 10.16 18.75 -14.96
C SER A 140 11.28 17.91 -15.59
N ARG A 141 12.20 18.56 -16.28
CA ARG A 141 13.41 17.91 -16.82
C ARG A 141 14.50 17.71 -15.78
N THR A 142 14.38 18.32 -14.62
CA THR A 142 15.35 18.18 -13.53
C THR A 142 15.14 16.85 -12.80
N SER A 143 16.22 16.29 -12.27
CA SER A 143 16.17 15.09 -11.40
C SER A 143 16.21 15.47 -9.92
N GLU A 144 16.23 16.77 -9.60
CA GLU A 144 16.25 17.28 -8.24
C GLU A 144 14.83 17.28 -7.64
N PRO A 145 14.69 17.01 -6.33
CA PRO A 145 13.40 17.08 -5.66
C PRO A 145 12.91 18.54 -5.61
N ILE A 146 11.63 18.75 -5.81
CA ILE A 146 10.99 20.06 -5.65
C ILE A 146 10.79 20.44 -4.17
N GLN A 147 10.70 19.42 -3.31
CA GLN A 147 10.54 19.60 -1.87
C GLN A 147 11.25 18.46 -1.14
N ILE A 148 11.87 18.79 0.00
CA ILE A 148 12.47 17.84 0.94
C ILE A 148 11.89 18.11 2.32
N LEU A 149 11.32 17.08 2.92
CA LEU A 149 10.77 17.08 4.28
C LEU A 149 11.68 16.17 5.13
N ASN A 150 12.38 16.74 6.09
CA ASN A 150 13.46 16.09 6.85
C ASN A 150 13.29 16.20 8.38
N GLU A 151 12.06 16.30 8.84
CA GLU A 151 11.73 16.42 10.27
C GLU A 151 11.75 15.06 11.02
N ALA A 152 11.82 13.95 10.28
CA ALA A 152 11.95 12.64 10.90
C ALA A 152 13.36 12.42 11.48
N LYS A 153 13.40 11.69 12.58
CA LYS A 153 14.68 11.37 13.27
C LYS A 153 15.25 10.02 12.88
N ASP A 154 14.43 9.21 12.20
CA ASP A 154 14.82 7.88 11.71
C ASP A 154 14.11 7.60 10.38
N GLY A 155 14.42 6.47 9.74
CA GLY A 155 13.98 6.11 8.42
C GLY A 155 12.46 6.16 8.23
N ILE A 156 12.04 6.64 7.07
CA ILE A 156 10.64 6.60 6.65
C ILE A 156 10.32 5.20 6.15
N SER A 157 9.28 4.60 6.71
CA SER A 157 8.81 3.25 6.36
C SER A 157 7.65 3.27 5.37
N SER A 158 6.75 4.25 5.47
CA SER A 158 5.54 4.34 4.66
C SER A 158 5.18 5.80 4.38
N VAL A 159 4.64 6.04 3.18
CA VAL A 159 4.11 7.34 2.76
C VAL A 159 2.76 7.12 2.09
N LYS A 160 1.80 7.98 2.38
CA LYS A 160 0.52 8.10 1.71
C LYS A 160 0.25 9.56 1.35
N VAL A 161 -0.46 9.75 0.25
CA VAL A 161 -0.80 11.09 -0.23
C VAL A 161 -2.31 11.15 -0.39
N SER A 162 -2.92 12.20 0.10
CA SER A 162 -4.28 12.60 -0.20
C SER A 162 -4.27 13.90 -1.02
N ASP A 163 -5.43 14.52 -1.27
CA ASP A 163 -5.59 15.73 -2.08
C ASP A 163 -4.49 16.79 -1.82
N HIS A 164 -4.28 17.15 -0.57
CA HIS A 164 -3.35 18.21 -0.20
C HIS A 164 -2.42 17.85 0.97
N GLU A 165 -2.39 16.59 1.38
CA GLU A 165 -1.62 16.15 2.54
C GLU A 165 -0.69 14.99 2.20
N ILE A 166 0.47 14.98 2.83
CA ILE A 166 1.39 13.86 2.84
C ILE A 166 1.41 13.29 4.25
N LEU A 167 1.06 12.01 4.39
CA LEU A 167 1.19 11.26 5.63
C LEU A 167 2.42 10.38 5.55
N SER A 168 3.30 10.47 6.52
CA SER A 168 4.49 9.62 6.62
C SER A 168 4.56 8.92 7.96
N GLY A 169 4.94 7.64 7.92
CA GLY A 169 5.29 6.85 9.10
C GLY A 169 6.80 6.65 9.16
N SER A 170 7.36 6.77 10.34
CA SER A 170 8.80 6.65 10.57
C SER A 170 9.14 5.65 11.67
N VAL A 171 10.33 5.08 11.57
CA VAL A 171 10.91 4.17 12.56
C VAL A 171 11.13 4.87 13.92
N ASP A 172 11.17 6.22 13.97
CA ASP A 172 11.24 7.00 15.21
C ASP A 172 9.95 6.95 16.06
N GLY A 173 8.95 6.14 15.64
CA GLY A 173 7.70 5.96 16.36
C GLY A 173 6.74 7.12 16.20
N ARG A 174 6.88 7.93 15.16
CA ARG A 174 6.00 9.06 14.87
C ARG A 174 5.38 8.93 13.50
N ILE A 175 4.13 9.36 13.42
CA ILE A 175 3.50 9.74 12.15
C ILE A 175 3.62 11.25 11.99
N ARG A 176 3.74 11.69 10.73
CA ARG A 176 3.80 13.11 10.38
C ARG A 176 2.86 13.37 9.22
N ARG A 177 2.03 14.36 9.38
CA ARG A 177 1.10 14.85 8.37
C ARG A 177 1.51 16.25 7.96
N TYR A 178 1.83 16.40 6.71
CA TYR A 178 2.23 17.66 6.10
C TYR A 178 1.06 18.19 5.28
N ASP A 179 0.47 19.30 5.70
CA ASP A 179 -0.53 20.02 4.92
C ASP A 179 0.19 20.92 3.91
N LEU A 180 0.05 20.62 2.63
CA LEU A 180 0.74 21.32 1.56
C LEU A 180 0.12 22.70 1.26
N ARG A 181 -1.15 22.94 1.61
CA ARG A 181 -1.83 24.23 1.43
C ARG A 181 -1.43 25.21 2.51
N MET A 182 -1.42 24.75 3.76
CA MET A 182 -1.14 25.58 4.92
C MET A 182 0.34 25.63 5.27
N GLY A 183 1.15 24.71 4.72
CA GLY A 183 2.56 24.57 5.08
C GLY A 183 2.75 24.13 6.54
N GLN A 184 1.80 23.42 7.11
CA GLN A 184 1.80 22.99 8.50
C GLN A 184 2.22 21.53 8.64
N LEU A 185 2.91 21.25 9.74
CA LEU A 185 3.27 19.90 10.14
C LEU A 185 2.55 19.54 11.43
N PHE A 186 1.86 18.41 11.39
CA PHE A 186 1.28 17.74 12.54
C PHE A 186 2.04 16.43 12.79
N ALA A 187 2.31 16.11 14.06
CA ALA A 187 3.11 14.94 14.38
C ALA A 187 2.61 14.28 15.67
N ASP A 188 2.18 13.03 15.55
CA ASP A 188 1.71 12.23 16.66
C ASP A 188 2.73 11.15 17.03
N PHE A 189 2.92 10.96 18.32
CA PHE A 189 3.88 9.99 18.86
C PHE A 189 3.17 8.70 19.24
N ILE A 190 3.48 7.63 18.56
CA ILE A 190 2.90 6.30 18.77
C ILE A 190 3.72 5.47 19.77
N GLY A 191 5.03 5.72 19.82
CA GLY A 191 5.93 5.07 20.78
C GLY A 191 6.63 3.81 20.26
N SER A 192 6.16 3.20 19.16
CA SER A 192 6.76 2.04 18.52
C SER A 192 7.06 2.34 17.04
N PRO A 193 8.11 1.73 16.44
CA PRO A 193 8.44 1.95 15.05
C PRO A 193 7.25 1.69 14.12
N ILE A 194 6.96 2.62 13.23
CA ILE A 194 5.84 2.53 12.29
C ILE A 194 6.25 1.69 11.10
N THR A 195 5.40 0.75 10.70
CA THR A 195 5.61 -0.11 9.54
C THR A 195 4.79 0.34 8.33
N SER A 196 3.55 0.76 8.54
CA SER A 196 2.65 1.21 7.49
C SER A 196 1.68 2.27 8.00
N VAL A 197 1.25 3.15 7.10
CA VAL A 197 0.20 4.15 7.35
C VAL A 197 -0.76 4.18 6.17
N CYS A 198 -2.03 4.48 6.41
CA CYS A 198 -2.98 4.79 5.34
C CYS A 198 -4.08 5.74 5.84
N PHE A 199 -4.69 6.47 4.90
CA PHE A 199 -5.90 7.26 5.13
C PHE A 199 -7.14 6.39 4.95
N SER A 200 -8.21 6.72 5.67
CA SER A 200 -9.56 6.30 5.30
C SER A 200 -9.99 6.97 3.98
N LYS A 201 -10.99 6.43 3.30
CA LYS A 201 -11.47 6.99 2.01
C LYS A 201 -12.00 8.41 2.12
N ASP A 202 -12.62 8.73 3.25
CA ASP A 202 -13.09 10.07 3.56
C ASP A 202 -11.96 11.00 4.02
N SER A 203 -10.73 10.47 4.15
CA SER A 203 -9.55 11.17 4.64
C SER A 203 -9.72 11.82 6.02
N GLN A 204 -10.64 11.33 6.86
CA GLN A 204 -10.84 11.82 8.21
C GLN A 204 -10.04 11.05 9.26
N CYS A 205 -9.68 9.81 8.94
CA CYS A 205 -8.95 8.94 9.86
C CYS A 205 -7.61 8.49 9.25
N THR A 206 -6.67 8.17 10.14
CA THR A 206 -5.39 7.55 9.79
C THR A 206 -5.25 6.21 10.48
N LEU A 207 -4.98 5.16 9.72
CA LEU A 207 -4.65 3.84 10.23
C LEU A 207 -3.14 3.66 10.25
N ILE A 208 -2.62 3.16 11.36
CA ILE A 208 -1.19 3.04 11.63
C ILE A 208 -0.90 1.60 12.07
N SER A 209 0.09 0.97 11.46
CA SER A 209 0.65 -0.30 11.89
C SER A 209 2.04 -0.07 12.49
N SER A 210 2.35 -0.73 13.60
CA SER A 210 3.62 -0.57 14.33
C SER A 210 4.18 -1.91 14.84
N LEU A 211 5.48 -1.93 15.14
CA LEU A 211 6.21 -3.15 15.53
C LEU A 211 5.87 -3.68 16.93
N ASP A 212 4.91 -3.10 17.62
CA ASP A 212 4.33 -3.63 18.85
C ASP A 212 3.12 -4.57 18.61
N SER A 213 2.95 -5.02 17.36
CA SER A 213 1.83 -5.87 16.95
C SER A 213 0.46 -5.23 17.19
N THR A 214 0.37 -3.92 17.03
CA THR A 214 -0.87 -3.16 17.21
C THR A 214 -1.13 -2.28 15.99
N LEU A 215 -2.37 -2.30 15.48
CA LEU A 215 -2.85 -1.26 14.59
C LEU A 215 -3.61 -0.23 15.42
N ARG A 216 -3.45 1.04 15.07
CA ARG A 216 -4.13 2.17 15.71
C ARG A 216 -4.86 3.00 14.68
N LEU A 217 -6.10 3.34 15.01
CA LEU A 217 -6.92 4.28 14.25
C LEU A 217 -6.94 5.61 14.99
N LEU A 218 -6.48 6.65 14.33
CA LEU A 218 -6.50 8.01 14.89
C LEU A 218 -7.45 8.90 14.09
N ASP A 219 -8.14 9.79 14.78
CA ASP A 219 -8.76 10.96 14.16
C ASP A 219 -7.65 11.86 13.59
N LYS A 220 -7.81 12.26 12.35
CA LYS A 220 -6.77 13.01 11.64
C LYS A 220 -6.57 14.43 12.18
N GLU A 221 -7.65 15.09 12.62
CA GLU A 221 -7.56 16.49 13.04
C GLU A 221 -7.13 16.63 14.50
N THR A 222 -7.66 15.79 15.36
CA THR A 222 -7.41 15.87 16.81
C THR A 222 -6.24 15.02 17.26
N GLY A 223 -5.85 14.00 16.49
CA GLY A 223 -4.87 12.98 16.90
C GLY A 223 -5.43 12.03 17.97
N GLU A 224 -6.75 12.05 18.23
CA GLU A 224 -7.37 11.17 19.21
C GLU A 224 -7.34 9.71 18.75
N LEU A 225 -7.04 8.81 19.68
CA LEU A 225 -7.07 7.36 19.44
C LEU A 225 -8.54 6.89 19.42
N LEU A 226 -9.01 6.49 18.23
CA LEU A 226 -10.36 5.99 18.01
C LEU A 226 -10.48 4.47 18.22
N GLY A 227 -9.40 3.71 17.95
CA GLY A 227 -9.43 2.26 18.09
C GLY A 227 -8.03 1.64 18.07
N GLU A 228 -7.92 0.47 18.70
CA GLU A 228 -6.73 -0.39 18.66
C GLU A 228 -7.12 -1.81 18.25
N TYR A 229 -6.31 -2.42 17.39
CA TYR A 229 -6.55 -3.75 16.84
C TYR A 229 -5.32 -4.61 17.07
N THR A 230 -5.50 -5.74 17.74
CA THR A 230 -4.43 -6.63 18.18
C THR A 230 -4.70 -8.07 17.79
N GLY A 231 -3.71 -8.94 18.02
CA GLY A 231 -3.83 -10.39 17.77
C GLY A 231 -2.99 -10.88 16.59
N HIS A 232 -2.61 -10.00 15.66
CA HIS A 232 -1.62 -10.32 14.63
C HIS A 232 -0.20 -10.19 15.20
N ARG A 233 0.76 -10.75 14.48
CA ARG A 233 2.17 -10.63 14.83
C ARG A 233 2.87 -9.68 13.87
N ASN A 234 3.46 -8.64 14.43
CA ASN A 234 4.29 -7.66 13.72
C ASN A 234 5.41 -7.17 14.65
N THR A 235 6.56 -7.87 14.62
CA THR A 235 7.68 -7.62 15.55
C THR A 235 8.97 -7.24 14.83
N ASP A 236 9.18 -7.72 13.61
CA ASP A 236 10.45 -7.63 12.89
C ASP A 236 10.31 -7.09 11.47
N CYS A 237 9.15 -7.30 10.84
CA CYS A 237 8.96 -7.03 9.42
C CYS A 237 8.15 -5.75 9.18
N LYS A 238 8.45 -5.06 8.09
CA LYS A 238 7.52 -4.08 7.53
C LYS A 238 6.32 -4.82 6.97
N LEU A 239 5.15 -4.62 7.55
CA LEU A 239 3.88 -5.18 7.09
C LEU A 239 2.96 -4.05 6.63
N ASP A 240 2.24 -4.31 5.53
CA ASP A 240 1.24 -3.37 5.05
C ASP A 240 -0.07 -3.52 5.82
N CYS A 241 -0.76 -2.39 6.02
CA CYS A 241 -2.14 -2.35 6.49
C CYS A 241 -3.00 -1.51 5.55
N CYS A 242 -4.31 -1.76 5.51
CA CYS A 242 -5.25 -1.00 4.71
C CYS A 242 -6.67 -1.09 5.29
N PHE A 243 -7.57 -0.30 4.75
CA PHE A 243 -9.01 -0.49 4.90
C PHE A 243 -9.56 -1.41 3.82
N ASN A 244 -10.72 -2.00 4.05
CA ASN A 244 -11.48 -2.68 3.00
C ASN A 244 -12.16 -1.65 2.07
N GLU A 245 -12.89 -2.14 1.04
CA GLU A 245 -13.54 -1.31 0.01
C GLU A 245 -14.64 -0.38 0.55
N SER A 246 -15.13 -0.60 1.75
CA SER A 246 -16.23 0.17 2.36
C SER A 246 -15.82 0.92 3.64
N ASP A 247 -14.54 0.89 4.02
CA ASP A 247 -14.00 1.40 5.28
C ASP A 247 -14.72 0.88 6.55
N THR A 248 -15.30 -0.30 6.46
CA THR A 248 -15.95 -0.95 7.60
C THR A 248 -15.01 -1.85 8.40
N HIS A 249 -13.90 -2.25 7.79
CA HIS A 249 -12.90 -3.14 8.39
C HIS A 249 -11.49 -2.66 8.12
N VAL A 250 -10.62 -2.90 9.07
CA VAL A 250 -9.17 -2.76 8.91
C VAL A 250 -8.53 -4.11 8.66
N VAL A 251 -7.49 -4.13 7.82
CA VAL A 251 -6.84 -5.34 7.34
C VAL A 251 -5.33 -5.21 7.52
N SER A 252 -4.68 -6.24 8.02
CA SER A 252 -3.22 -6.30 8.11
C SER A 252 -2.68 -7.68 7.77
N GLY A 253 -1.51 -7.68 7.13
CA GLY A 253 -0.67 -8.87 7.07
C GLY A 253 -0.08 -9.21 8.43
N SER A 254 0.45 -10.43 8.57
CA SER A 254 1.05 -10.91 9.80
C SER A 254 2.27 -11.78 9.50
N GLU A 255 3.20 -11.83 10.46
CA GLU A 255 4.40 -12.68 10.38
C GLU A 255 4.08 -14.16 10.52
N ASP A 256 2.90 -14.52 11.00
CA ASP A 256 2.44 -15.91 11.17
C ASP A 256 1.82 -16.53 9.91
N GLY A 257 1.80 -15.78 8.79
CA GLY A 257 1.25 -16.25 7.51
C GLY A 257 -0.25 -16.08 7.37
N LEU A 258 -0.87 -15.30 8.25
CA LEU A 258 -2.29 -14.97 8.22
C LEU A 258 -2.50 -13.51 7.79
N VAL A 259 -3.69 -13.21 7.30
CA VAL A 259 -4.22 -11.85 7.18
C VAL A 259 -5.36 -11.73 8.17
N TYR A 260 -5.36 -10.65 8.91
CA TYR A 260 -6.35 -10.36 9.93
C TYR A 260 -7.28 -9.24 9.47
N PHE A 261 -8.57 -9.39 9.78
CA PHE A 261 -9.61 -8.40 9.56
C PHE A 261 -10.28 -8.09 10.89
N TRP A 262 -10.41 -6.80 11.21
CA TRP A 262 -11.11 -6.34 12.39
C TRP A 262 -12.25 -5.42 11.98
N ASP A 263 -13.36 -5.52 12.70
CA ASP A 263 -14.41 -4.52 12.59
C ASP A 263 -13.88 -3.16 13.05
N LEU A 264 -14.15 -2.11 12.26
CA LEU A 264 -13.60 -0.78 12.51
C LEU A 264 -14.10 -0.18 13.82
N ILE A 265 -15.37 -0.43 14.17
CA ILE A 265 -16.05 0.18 15.33
C ILE A 265 -15.89 -0.69 16.56
N GLU A 266 -16.15 -2.00 16.42
CA GLU A 266 -16.12 -2.93 17.55
C GLU A 266 -14.69 -3.32 17.95
N GLY A 267 -13.72 -3.17 17.07
CA GLY A 267 -12.33 -3.58 17.30
C GLY A 267 -12.13 -5.10 17.35
N SER A 268 -13.20 -5.87 17.18
CA SER A 268 -13.16 -7.34 17.22
C SER A 268 -12.58 -7.92 15.94
N CYS A 269 -11.77 -8.98 16.07
CA CYS A 269 -11.28 -9.73 14.91
C CYS A 269 -12.43 -10.53 14.30
N THR A 270 -12.83 -10.19 13.08
CA THR A 270 -13.96 -10.79 12.36
C THR A 270 -13.56 -11.94 11.47
N LEU A 271 -12.35 -11.91 10.93
CA LEU A 271 -11.81 -12.94 10.04
C LEU A 271 -10.30 -13.05 10.17
N THR A 272 -9.81 -14.28 10.14
CA THR A 272 -8.40 -14.60 9.89
C THR A 272 -8.30 -15.44 8.62
N LEU A 273 -7.50 -15.00 7.65
CA LEU A 273 -7.36 -15.64 6.35
C LEU A 273 -5.99 -16.32 6.26
N PRO A 274 -5.92 -17.66 6.18
CA PRO A 274 -4.66 -18.37 6.05
C PRO A 274 -4.12 -18.24 4.62
N VAL A 275 -3.02 -17.49 4.46
CA VAL A 275 -2.38 -17.26 3.15
C VAL A 275 -1.29 -18.28 2.88
N GLY A 276 -0.45 -18.57 3.87
CA GLY A 276 0.66 -19.50 3.70
C GLY A 276 1.51 -19.66 4.95
N LYS A 277 2.69 -20.24 4.80
CA LYS A 277 3.64 -20.44 5.92
C LYS A 277 4.60 -19.27 6.12
N GLY A 278 4.74 -18.40 5.12
CA GLY A 278 5.65 -17.27 5.16
C GLY A 278 4.95 -15.98 5.61
N VAL A 279 5.76 -14.96 5.92
CA VAL A 279 5.27 -13.64 6.31
C VAL A 279 4.41 -13.04 5.19
N VAL A 280 3.22 -12.54 5.53
CA VAL A 280 2.38 -11.76 4.60
C VAL A 280 2.87 -10.32 4.65
N GLN A 281 3.91 -10.04 3.86
CA GLN A 281 4.61 -8.75 3.92
C GLN A 281 3.82 -7.61 3.29
N SER A 282 3.12 -7.89 2.19
CA SER A 282 2.39 -6.86 1.45
C SER A 282 1.00 -7.33 1.09
N LEU A 283 0.08 -6.41 1.15
CA LEU A 283 -1.31 -6.59 0.78
C LEU A 283 -1.84 -5.35 0.06
N SER A 284 -2.83 -5.55 -0.78
CA SER A 284 -3.53 -4.46 -1.46
C SER A 284 -4.99 -4.83 -1.62
N TYR A 285 -5.87 -4.03 -1.04
CA TYR A 285 -7.30 -4.20 -1.21
C TYR A 285 -7.76 -3.58 -2.53
N HIS A 286 -8.73 -4.19 -3.18
CA HIS A 286 -9.30 -3.66 -4.42
C HIS A 286 -10.06 -2.36 -4.14
N PRO A 287 -9.96 -1.35 -5.00
CA PRO A 287 -10.55 -0.03 -4.71
C PRO A 287 -12.08 -0.03 -4.58
N THR A 288 -12.79 -0.97 -5.22
CA THR A 288 -14.26 -0.98 -5.29
C THR A 288 -14.93 -2.34 -5.11
N GLN A 289 -14.17 -3.43 -5.07
CA GLN A 289 -14.69 -4.79 -4.97
C GLN A 289 -14.16 -5.49 -3.73
N CYS A 290 -14.87 -6.51 -3.26
CA CYS A 290 -14.43 -7.35 -2.15
C CYS A 290 -13.32 -8.31 -2.59
N CYS A 291 -12.18 -7.76 -3.00
CA CYS A 291 -11.01 -8.50 -3.47
C CYS A 291 -9.75 -8.03 -2.78
N LEU A 292 -8.87 -8.97 -2.44
CA LEU A 292 -7.59 -8.72 -1.78
C LEU A 292 -6.47 -9.41 -2.53
N LEU A 293 -5.37 -8.69 -2.74
CA LEU A 293 -4.08 -9.27 -3.13
C LEU A 293 -3.20 -9.43 -1.90
N THR A 294 -2.54 -10.57 -1.80
CA THR A 294 -1.53 -10.84 -0.78
C THR A 294 -0.25 -11.35 -1.43
N ALA A 295 0.88 -11.00 -0.84
CA ALA A 295 2.19 -11.48 -1.26
C ALA A 295 2.91 -12.16 -0.10
N THR A 296 3.35 -13.40 -0.34
CA THR A 296 4.19 -14.17 0.56
C THR A 296 5.36 -14.73 -0.24
N GLU A 297 6.59 -14.47 0.19
CA GLU A 297 7.79 -14.92 -0.53
C GLU A 297 7.70 -14.61 -2.03
N ASP A 298 7.65 -15.62 -2.90
CA ASP A 298 7.56 -15.49 -4.36
C ASP A 298 6.13 -15.65 -4.90
N THR A 299 5.13 -15.83 -4.03
CA THR A 299 3.76 -16.13 -4.43
C THR A 299 2.84 -14.94 -4.21
N VAL A 300 2.05 -14.64 -5.23
CA VAL A 300 0.96 -13.67 -5.17
C VAL A 300 -0.37 -14.42 -5.22
N GLN A 301 -1.30 -14.04 -4.36
CA GLN A 301 -2.62 -14.66 -4.29
C GLN A 301 -3.69 -13.57 -4.39
N LEU A 302 -4.69 -13.84 -5.21
CA LEU A 302 -5.92 -13.06 -5.32
C LEU A 302 -7.02 -13.77 -4.55
N TRP A 303 -7.67 -13.05 -3.66
CA TRP A 303 -8.78 -13.50 -2.82
C TRP A 303 -10.02 -12.72 -3.16
N GLY A 304 -11.16 -13.36 -3.13
CA GLY A 304 -12.46 -12.75 -3.39
C GLY A 304 -13.56 -13.38 -2.56
N ASP A 305 -14.77 -12.92 -2.77
CA ASP A 305 -15.98 -13.44 -2.16
C ASP A 305 -16.54 -14.61 -3.02
N ASP A 306 -17.27 -15.54 -2.43
CA ASP A 306 -17.84 -16.73 -3.09
C ASP A 306 -18.80 -16.40 -4.26
N SER A 307 -19.28 -15.17 -4.34
CA SER A 307 -20.18 -14.73 -5.42
C SER A 307 -19.48 -14.49 -6.77
N GLU A 308 -18.17 -14.38 -6.80
CA GLU A 308 -17.41 -14.12 -8.03
C GLU A 308 -17.10 -15.38 -8.85
N GLU A 309 -17.13 -16.57 -8.26
CA GLU A 309 -16.97 -17.82 -9.02
C GLU A 309 -18.11 -18.07 -10.03
N ALA A 310 -19.29 -17.52 -9.78
CA ALA A 310 -20.46 -17.72 -10.65
C ALA A 310 -20.38 -16.95 -11.98
N THR A 311 -19.56 -15.90 -12.07
CA THR A 311 -19.51 -15.03 -13.26
C THR A 311 -18.45 -15.44 -14.29
N THR A 312 -17.51 -16.33 -13.92
CA THR A 312 -16.43 -16.78 -14.82
C THR A 312 -16.72 -18.08 -15.57
N GLN A 313 -17.90 -18.69 -15.37
CA GLN A 313 -18.34 -19.93 -16.05
C GLN A 313 -19.46 -19.70 -17.05
N THR A 314 -19.42 -18.71 -17.89
CA THR A 314 -20.23 -18.71 -19.12
C THR A 314 -19.36 -19.21 -20.27
N PRO A 315 -19.65 -20.43 -20.81
CA PRO A 315 -18.96 -20.90 -21.99
C PRO A 315 -19.58 -20.21 -23.22
N SER A 316 -18.76 -19.73 -24.09
CA SER A 316 -19.13 -19.45 -25.50
C SER A 316 -18.57 -20.51 -26.38
#